data_9f237effa4bac1cbe6fc450347e78564
#
_entry.id   9f237effa4bac1cbe6fc450347e78564
#
_cell.length_a   1.000
_cell.length_b   1.000
_cell.length_c   1.000
_cell.angle_alpha   90.00
_cell.angle_beta   90.00
_cell.angle_gamma   90.00
#
_symmetry.space_group_name_H-M   'P 1'
#
loop_
_entity.id
_entity.type
_entity.pdbx_description
1 polymer ?
#
loop_
_entity_poly.entity_id
_entity_poly.type
_entity_poly.pdbx_seq_one_letter_code
_entity_poly.pdbx_strand_id
1 'polypeptide(L)'
;MNKIILSLALSIVCTLGVNAQSSGDWYVGAGDIANKAWTEWSVAPTVGYGLTENLMVGLNVSQEDSIADVVLDIHARYFYKGYFVYIETSGLNTENLNYGLGKMFTFHRGIYVDPKVVYNATTKTTNLMLGVGLKF
;
A
#
# COMPACT_ATOMS: atom_id res chain seq x y z
N MET A 1 -10.20 22.32 2.52
CA MET A 1 -9.59 21.50 3.58
C MET A 1 -8.78 20.33 3.05
N ASN A 2 -9.29 19.58 2.09
CA ASN A 2 -8.59 18.37 1.58
C ASN A 2 -7.23 18.69 0.90
N LYS A 3 -7.11 19.83 0.25
CA LYS A 3 -5.85 20.26 -0.40
C LYS A 3 -4.75 20.61 0.61
N ILE A 4 -5.15 21.11 1.79
CA ILE A 4 -4.21 21.46 2.87
C ILE A 4 -3.67 20.18 3.54
N ILE A 5 -4.54 19.20 3.76
CA ILE A 5 -4.14 17.91 4.34
C ILE A 5 -3.20 17.17 3.38
N LEU A 6 -3.48 17.19 2.09
CA LEU A 6 -2.64 16.58 1.08
C LEU A 6 -1.26 17.26 0.99
N SER A 7 -1.22 18.60 1.05
CA SER A 7 0.04 19.35 1.03
C SER A 7 0.83 19.18 2.33
N LEU A 8 0.16 19.08 3.46
CA LEU A 8 0.78 18.82 4.75
C LEU A 8 1.37 17.40 4.80
N ALA A 9 0.61 16.42 4.33
CA ALA A 9 1.09 15.04 4.22
C ALA A 9 2.31 14.94 3.29
N LEU A 10 2.27 15.62 2.15
CA LEU A 10 3.40 15.67 1.20
C LEU A 10 4.62 16.40 1.80
N SER A 11 4.41 17.43 2.61
CA SER A 11 5.49 18.16 3.28
C SER A 11 6.15 17.33 4.37
N ILE A 12 5.38 16.56 5.13
CA ILE A 12 5.90 15.64 6.15
C ILE A 12 6.74 14.54 5.48
N VAL A 13 6.27 14.03 4.35
CA VAL A 13 7.00 13.03 3.54
C VAL A 13 8.37 13.55 3.10
N CYS A 14 8.47 14.81 2.72
CA CYS A 14 9.74 15.41 2.27
C CYS A 14 10.74 15.69 3.40
N THR A 15 10.28 15.81 4.66
CA THR A 15 11.15 16.16 5.80
C THR A 15 11.70 14.96 6.57
N LEU A 16 11.15 13.75 6.36
CA LEU A 16 11.57 12.53 7.06
C LEU A 16 12.73 11.77 6.37
N GLY A 17 13.50 12.45 5.55
CA GLY A 17 14.68 11.87 4.96
C GLY A 17 15.75 11.57 6.00
N VAL A 18 15.93 10.35 6.43
CA VAL A 18 17.23 9.72 6.72
C VAL A 18 17.06 8.28 7.20
N ASN A 19 17.73 7.37 6.48
CA ASN A 19 18.25 6.06 6.88
C ASN A 19 17.37 4.81 6.74
N ALA A 20 17.82 3.99 5.83
CA ALA A 20 18.16 2.59 5.87
C ALA A 20 17.32 1.54 5.16
N GLN A 21 16.67 1.79 4.08
CA GLN A 21 16.48 0.79 3.02
C GLN A 21 16.63 1.49 1.69
N SER A 22 17.19 0.81 0.69
CA SER A 22 17.59 1.44 -0.54
C SER A 22 16.50 2.32 -1.15
N SER A 23 16.70 3.63 -1.10
CA SER A 23 15.93 4.56 -1.91
C SER A 23 16.09 4.16 -3.38
N GLY A 24 15.00 4.12 -4.11
CA GLY A 24 15.01 3.70 -5.51
C GLY A 24 14.57 2.27 -5.77
N ASP A 25 14.19 1.51 -4.74
CA ASP A 25 13.62 0.18 -4.94
C ASP A 25 12.21 0.24 -5.53
N TRP A 26 11.99 -0.60 -6.51
CA TRP A 26 10.68 -0.84 -7.08
C TRP A 26 10.02 -2.06 -6.44
N TYR A 27 8.73 -1.94 -6.21
CA TYR A 27 7.88 -3.01 -5.69
C TYR A 27 6.78 -3.28 -6.69
N VAL A 28 6.68 -4.50 -7.16
CA VAL A 28 5.58 -4.94 -8.04
C VAL A 28 4.93 -6.15 -7.40
N GLY A 29 3.65 -6.04 -7.12
CA GLY A 29 2.88 -7.08 -6.45
C GLY A 29 1.64 -7.49 -7.23
N ALA A 30 1.11 -8.65 -6.88
CA ALA A 30 -0.15 -9.16 -7.41
C ALA A 30 -1.38 -8.57 -6.69
N GLY A 31 -1.16 -7.64 -5.77
CA GLY A 31 -2.20 -7.08 -4.93
C GLY A 31 -2.42 -7.87 -3.64
N ASP A 32 -3.39 -7.42 -2.88
CA ASP A 32 -3.71 -8.01 -1.58
C ASP A 32 -4.79 -9.09 -1.71
N ILE A 33 -4.47 -10.23 -1.18
CA ILE A 33 -5.42 -11.31 -1.00
C ILE A 33 -6.19 -11.00 0.29
N ALA A 34 -7.35 -10.37 0.17
CA ALA A 34 -8.24 -10.19 1.29
C ALA A 34 -9.01 -11.47 1.52
N ASN A 35 -9.19 -11.85 2.73
CA ASN A 35 -10.09 -12.83 3.39
C ASN A 35 -11.20 -13.49 2.51
N LYS A 36 -10.87 -13.73 1.24
CA LYS A 36 -11.74 -14.33 0.22
C LYS A 36 -11.37 -15.78 0.01
N ALA A 37 -12.36 -16.58 -0.36
CA ALA A 37 -12.09 -17.92 -0.84
C ALA A 37 -11.10 -17.85 -2.01
N TRP A 38 -10.13 -18.74 -2.04
CA TRP A 38 -9.08 -18.73 -3.07
C TRP A 38 -9.57 -18.79 -4.52
N THR A 39 -10.82 -19.20 -4.74
CA THR A 39 -11.52 -19.16 -6.02
C THR A 39 -11.99 -17.75 -6.44
N GLU A 40 -11.99 -16.81 -5.51
CA GLU A 40 -12.42 -15.43 -5.73
C GLU A 40 -11.23 -14.46 -5.78
N TRP A 41 -10.01 -14.98 -5.87
CA TRP A 41 -8.82 -14.15 -5.94
C TRP A 41 -8.79 -13.38 -7.26
N SER A 42 -8.87 -12.08 -7.15
CA SER A 42 -8.60 -11.18 -8.26
C SER A 42 -7.19 -10.62 -8.13
N VAL A 43 -6.46 -10.62 -9.21
CA VAL A 43 -5.16 -9.97 -9.28
C VAL A 43 -5.40 -8.47 -9.36
N ALA A 44 -5.04 -7.74 -8.33
CA ALA A 44 -5.03 -6.28 -8.32
C ALA A 44 -3.57 -5.83 -8.36
N PRO A 45 -2.99 -5.57 -9.55
CA PRO A 45 -1.58 -5.22 -9.63
C PRO A 45 -1.26 -4.00 -8.78
N THR A 46 -0.20 -4.09 -8.02
CA THR A 46 0.32 -2.99 -7.22
C THR A 46 1.74 -2.65 -7.68
N VAL A 47 2.01 -1.37 -7.78
CA VAL A 47 3.35 -0.85 -8.08
C VAL A 47 3.72 0.16 -7.02
N GLY A 48 4.88 0.01 -6.41
CA GLY A 48 5.39 0.92 -5.41
C GLY A 48 6.82 1.33 -5.69
N TYR A 49 7.19 2.48 -5.19
CA TYR A 49 8.53 3.03 -5.28
C TYR A 49 9.01 3.55 -3.93
N GLY A 50 10.20 3.16 -3.55
CA GLY A 50 10.87 3.62 -2.35
C GLY A 50 11.38 5.06 -2.52
N LEU A 51 10.68 6.03 -1.96
CA LEU A 51 11.12 7.45 -1.97
C LEU A 51 12.30 7.66 -1.04
N THR A 52 12.27 7.02 0.11
CA THR A 52 13.35 7.00 1.08
C THR A 52 13.56 5.57 1.55
N GLU A 53 14.56 5.39 2.39
CA GLU A 53 14.83 4.09 3.00
C GLU A 53 13.69 3.55 3.88
N ASN A 54 12.80 4.42 4.34
CA ASN A 54 11.69 4.05 5.22
C ASN A 54 10.32 4.33 4.62
N LEU A 55 10.25 5.08 3.52
CA LEU A 55 8.98 5.51 2.94
C LEU A 55 8.83 4.98 1.53
N MET A 56 7.76 4.25 1.30
CA MET A 56 7.31 3.80 0.00
C MET A 56 5.96 4.42 -0.33
N VAL A 57 5.80 4.84 -1.57
CA VAL A 57 4.50 5.20 -2.15
C VAL A 57 4.18 4.26 -3.28
N GLY A 58 2.91 4.02 -3.51
CA GLY A 58 2.50 3.12 -4.58
C GLY A 58 1.07 3.34 -5.03
N LEU A 59 0.74 2.61 -6.08
CA LEU A 59 -0.57 2.59 -6.70
C LEU A 59 -1.06 1.14 -6.75
N ASN A 60 -2.30 0.95 -6.36
CA ASN A 60 -3.03 -0.29 -6.61
C ASN A 60 -4.02 -0.05 -7.75
N VAL A 61 -4.12 -1.02 -8.63
CA VAL A 61 -5.14 -1.02 -9.67
C VAL A 61 -6.19 -2.05 -9.28
N SER A 62 -7.38 -1.62 -8.97
CA SER A 62 -8.50 -2.51 -8.69
C SER A 62 -9.58 -2.35 -9.76
N GLN A 63 -10.27 -3.43 -10.02
CA GLN A 63 -11.38 -3.45 -10.95
C GLN A 63 -12.64 -3.82 -10.17
N GLU A 64 -13.58 -2.91 -10.12
CA GLU A 64 -14.91 -3.17 -9.59
C GLU A 64 -15.78 -3.74 -10.71
N ASP A 65 -16.58 -4.70 -10.42
CA ASP A 65 -17.60 -5.48 -11.16
C ASP A 65 -17.81 -5.26 -12.71
N SER A 66 -17.22 -4.26 -13.33
CA SER A 66 -17.31 -4.06 -14.78
C SER A 66 -15.97 -3.61 -15.38
N ILE A 67 -15.75 -4.01 -16.63
CA ILE A 67 -14.54 -3.67 -17.40
C ILE A 67 -14.33 -2.15 -17.57
N ALA A 68 -15.37 -1.35 -17.29
CA ALA A 68 -15.35 0.10 -17.46
C ALA A 68 -14.82 0.87 -16.22
N ASP A 69 -14.78 0.26 -15.03
CA ASP A 69 -14.47 0.95 -13.79
C ASP A 69 -13.14 0.47 -13.21
N VAL A 70 -12.05 1.00 -13.74
CA VAL A 70 -10.73 0.85 -13.15
C VAL A 70 -10.57 1.90 -12.04
N VAL A 71 -10.38 1.44 -10.82
CA VAL A 71 -10.12 2.29 -9.66
C VAL A 71 -8.63 2.28 -9.35
N LEU A 72 -8.06 3.46 -9.23
CA LEU A 72 -6.67 3.67 -8.81
C LEU A 72 -6.65 4.09 -7.35
N ASP A 73 -6.04 3.27 -6.52
CA ASP A 73 -5.84 3.55 -5.10
C ASP A 73 -4.39 3.98 -4.88
N ILE A 74 -4.20 5.08 -4.17
CA ILE A 74 -2.87 5.54 -3.79
C ILE A 74 -2.59 5.08 -2.38
N HIS A 75 -1.43 4.46 -2.16
CA HIS A 75 -1.02 4.04 -0.83
C HIS A 75 0.38 4.53 -0.47
N ALA A 76 0.62 4.66 0.81
CA ALA A 76 1.92 4.94 1.38
C ALA A 76 2.22 3.97 2.52
N ARG A 77 3.48 3.58 2.64
CA ARG A 77 3.97 2.72 3.72
C ARG A 77 5.19 3.35 4.35
N TYR A 78 5.19 3.42 5.66
CA TYR A 78 6.35 3.82 6.44
C TYR A 78 6.92 2.60 7.18
N PHE A 79 8.15 2.25 6.87
CA PHE A 79 8.82 1.06 7.39
C PHE A 79 9.67 1.38 8.61
N TYR A 80 9.61 0.48 9.60
CA TYR A 80 10.50 0.46 10.74
C TYR A 80 10.81 -0.99 11.14
N LYS A 81 12.07 -1.38 10.98
CA LYS A 81 12.54 -2.76 11.29
C LYS A 81 11.70 -3.88 10.64
N GLY A 82 11.28 -3.68 9.39
CA GLY A 82 10.46 -4.64 8.66
C GLY A 82 8.96 -4.54 8.92
N TYR A 83 8.54 -3.83 9.97
CA TYR A 83 7.15 -3.46 10.19
C TYR A 83 6.81 -2.21 9.39
N PHE A 84 5.56 -2.03 9.04
CA PHE A 84 5.12 -0.81 8.37
C PHE A 84 3.74 -0.36 8.84
N VAL A 85 3.56 0.94 8.82
CA VAL A 85 2.27 1.60 8.89
C VAL A 85 1.80 1.84 7.47
N TYR A 86 0.55 1.56 7.18
CA TYR A 86 -0.05 1.65 5.87
C TYR A 86 -1.21 2.64 5.88
N ILE A 87 -1.26 3.46 4.85
CA ILE A 87 -2.39 4.33 4.56
C ILE A 87 -2.71 4.24 3.07
N GLU A 88 -3.99 4.14 2.75
CA GLU A 88 -4.48 4.03 1.38
C GLU A 88 -5.73 4.88 1.19
N THR A 89 -5.83 5.52 0.05
CA THR A 89 -7.07 6.16 -0.40
C THR A 89 -7.81 5.19 -1.31
N SER A 90 -9.11 5.03 -1.12
CA SER A 90 -9.95 4.29 -2.06
C SER A 90 -10.33 5.21 -3.22
N GLY A 91 -9.75 4.94 -4.37
CA GLY A 91 -9.78 5.85 -5.51
C GLY A 91 -8.95 7.11 -5.24
N LEU A 92 -9.12 8.13 -6.03
CA LEU A 92 -8.49 9.44 -5.82
C LEU A 92 -9.28 10.30 -4.81
N ASN A 93 -10.21 9.70 -4.10
CA ASN A 93 -11.05 10.37 -3.12
C ASN A 93 -10.47 10.22 -1.72
N THR A 94 -10.14 11.33 -1.08
CA THR A 94 -9.60 11.37 0.29
C THR A 94 -10.65 11.11 1.37
N GLU A 95 -11.90 10.93 1.02
CA GLU A 95 -12.97 10.63 1.98
C GLU A 95 -12.96 9.16 2.43
N ASN A 96 -12.41 8.28 1.60
CA ASN A 96 -12.32 6.84 1.90
C ASN A 96 -10.87 6.49 2.21
N LEU A 97 -10.52 6.47 3.49
CA LEU A 97 -9.18 6.14 3.96
C LEU A 97 -9.15 4.76 4.60
N ASN A 98 -8.14 3.99 4.24
CA ASN A 98 -7.77 2.76 4.89
C ASN A 98 -6.47 2.96 5.67
N TYR A 99 -6.42 2.43 6.87
CA TYR A 99 -5.22 2.45 7.71
C TYR A 99 -4.82 1.02 8.04
N GLY A 100 -3.53 0.76 8.07
CA GLY A 100 -3.09 -0.59 8.39
C GLY A 100 -1.74 -0.66 9.07
N LEU A 101 -1.49 -1.81 9.62
CA LEU A 101 -0.21 -2.22 10.19
C LEU A 101 0.17 -3.58 9.59
N GLY A 102 1.41 -3.73 9.22
CA GLY A 102 1.89 -4.98 8.66
C GLY A 102 3.37 -5.22 8.87
N LYS A 103 3.82 -6.33 8.36
CA LYS A 103 5.23 -6.69 8.33
C LYS A 103 5.59 -7.23 6.96
N MET A 104 6.68 -6.75 6.40
CA MET A 104 7.21 -7.25 5.13
C MET A 104 8.31 -8.27 5.39
N PHE A 105 8.15 -9.45 4.81
CA PHE A 105 9.17 -10.49 4.77
C PHE A 105 9.75 -10.53 3.36
N THR A 106 11.04 -10.29 3.24
CA THR A 106 11.74 -10.37 1.96
C THR A 106 12.56 -11.65 1.90
N PHE A 107 12.32 -12.43 0.86
CA PHE A 107 13.00 -13.69 0.60
C PHE A 107 14.08 -13.52 -0.47
N HIS A 108 14.74 -14.63 -0.78
CA HIS A 108 15.74 -14.67 -1.82
C HIS A 108 15.18 -14.17 -3.18
N ARG A 109 16.00 -13.47 -3.95
CA ARG A 109 15.64 -12.86 -5.25
C ARG A 109 14.58 -11.76 -5.20
N GLY A 110 14.40 -11.12 -4.05
CA GLY A 110 13.50 -9.98 -3.93
C GLY A 110 12.02 -10.33 -3.84
N ILE A 111 11.65 -11.58 -3.71
CA ILE A 111 10.27 -11.96 -3.41
C ILE A 111 9.92 -11.45 -2.02
N TYR A 112 8.79 -10.77 -1.89
CA TYR A 112 8.28 -10.35 -0.60
C TYR A 112 6.86 -10.87 -0.33
N VAL A 113 6.57 -11.01 0.94
CA VAL A 113 5.24 -11.31 1.46
C VAL A 113 4.95 -10.34 2.59
N ASP A 114 3.80 -9.67 2.55
CA ASP A 114 3.44 -8.66 3.53
C ASP A 114 2.05 -8.90 4.12
N PRO A 115 1.95 -9.73 5.17
CA PRO A 115 0.73 -9.79 5.96
C PRO A 115 0.47 -8.44 6.63
N LYS A 116 -0.76 -7.97 6.56
CA LYS A 116 -1.19 -6.71 7.17
C LYS A 116 -2.63 -6.77 7.65
N VAL A 117 -2.93 -5.98 8.64
CA VAL A 117 -4.28 -5.72 9.12
C VAL A 117 -4.66 -4.32 8.67
N VAL A 118 -5.76 -4.19 7.96
CA VAL A 118 -6.24 -2.92 7.40
C VAL A 118 -7.60 -2.59 7.94
N TYR A 119 -7.74 -1.38 8.46
CA TYR A 119 -8.98 -0.80 8.93
C TYR A 119 -9.53 0.18 7.91
N ASN A 120 -10.76 -0.04 7.46
CA ASN A 120 -11.47 0.89 6.60
C ASN A 120 -12.27 1.87 7.46
N ALA A 121 -11.93 3.15 7.38
CA ALA A 121 -12.57 4.18 8.20
C ALA A 121 -14.01 4.50 7.77
N THR A 122 -14.37 4.22 6.52
CA THR A 122 -15.70 4.48 5.99
C THR A 122 -16.70 3.39 6.38
N THR A 123 -16.32 2.13 6.16
CA THR A 123 -17.17 0.97 6.50
C THR A 123 -17.00 0.51 7.95
N LYS A 124 -15.97 1.04 8.63
CA LYS A 124 -15.60 0.64 10.02
C LYS A 124 -15.33 -0.87 10.13
N THR A 125 -14.72 -1.43 9.13
CA THR A 125 -14.37 -2.86 9.07
C THR A 125 -12.87 -3.06 9.13
N THR A 126 -12.45 -4.16 9.74
CA THR A 126 -11.05 -4.57 9.82
C THR A 126 -10.87 -5.84 9.00
N ASN A 127 -9.89 -5.84 8.11
CA ASN A 127 -9.58 -6.97 7.25
C ASN A 127 -8.12 -7.39 7.44
N LEU A 128 -7.89 -8.70 7.42
CA LEU A 128 -6.57 -9.27 7.30
C LEU A 128 -6.25 -9.46 5.82
N MET A 129 -5.14 -8.90 5.38
CA MET A 129 -4.70 -8.95 3.99
C MET A 129 -3.30 -9.55 3.89
N LEU A 130 -3.03 -10.19 2.78
CA LEU A 130 -1.72 -10.76 2.46
C LEU A 130 -1.29 -10.27 1.09
N GLY A 131 -0.23 -9.50 1.03
CA GLY A 131 0.38 -9.07 -0.23
C GLY A 131 1.53 -9.99 -0.60
N VAL A 132 1.74 -10.18 -1.89
CA VAL A 132 2.87 -10.93 -2.46
C VAL A 132 3.40 -10.18 -3.67
N GLY A 133 4.71 -10.06 -3.79
CA GLY A 133 5.30 -9.38 -4.93
C GLY A 133 6.81 -9.55 -5.03
N LEU A 134 7.37 -8.74 -5.91
CA LEU A 134 8.80 -8.65 -6.17
C LEU A 134 9.30 -7.25 -5.86
N LYS A 135 10.46 -7.20 -5.23
CA LYS A 135 11.24 -6.00 -4.97
C LYS A 135 12.52 -6.04 -5.79
N PHE A 136 12.82 -4.98 -6.51
CA PHE A 136 14.06 -4.87 -7.30
C PHE A 136 14.56 -3.44 -7.45
#